data_960fc289881008df04ec44a56cbcda75
#
_entry.id   960fc289881008df04ec44a56cbcda75
#
_cell.length_a   1.000
_cell.length_b   1.000
_cell.length_c   1.000
_cell.angle_alpha   90.00
_cell.angle_beta   90.00
_cell.angle_gamma   90.00
#
_symmetry.space_group_name_H-M   'P 1'
#
loop_
_entity.id
_entity.type
_entity.pdbx_description
1 polymer ?
#
loop_
_entity_poly.entity_id
_entity_poly.type
_entity_poly.pdbx_seq_one_letter_code
_entity_poly.pdbx_strand_id
1 'polypeptide(L)'
;MKVTLDDIARMANVSKATVSRVLNQSDKGVGEETRKRVQQVIDELEYRPSLLARGISISKTKTIGVIIPDITNPFFSEISQKIAAYAAKKKYTVLFCTTDDSAEKEEQCISVMITKHVDGVILASVMPDQTQTHFRFQKYGIPCVFIDRKIPQMEQSGGVYVDNEYAFFMATEYLIRNQNRRIAFLSGPILVSTSKERIEGYRYALKAHGIPIDPQLMIVGDHSIETGYHAILEMNQKLVPFSAVLASSDIIAMGAIKALKQLGVKIPQEVEVIGFDNINLPS
;
A
#
# COMPACT_ATOMS: atom_id res chain seq x y z
N MET A 1 -17.50 -27.58 -24.62
CA MET A 1 -18.79 -26.89 -24.38
C MET A 1 -18.79 -26.42 -22.94
N LYS A 2 -19.20 -25.17 -22.63
CA LYS A 2 -19.15 -24.67 -21.23
C LYS A 2 -20.36 -25.21 -20.48
N VAL A 3 -20.16 -26.03 -19.45
CA VAL A 3 -21.20 -26.59 -18.60
C VAL A 3 -21.98 -25.45 -17.92
N THR A 4 -23.31 -25.55 -17.90
CA THR A 4 -24.21 -24.55 -17.32
C THR A 4 -24.95 -25.11 -16.09
N LEU A 5 -25.59 -24.22 -15.29
CA LEU A 5 -26.44 -24.65 -14.19
C LEU A 5 -27.62 -25.49 -14.66
N ASP A 6 -28.08 -25.26 -15.90
CA ASP A 6 -29.18 -26.02 -16.50
C ASP A 6 -28.77 -27.46 -16.83
N ASP A 7 -27.51 -27.67 -17.25
CA ASP A 7 -27.01 -29.02 -17.52
C ASP A 7 -26.91 -29.82 -16.22
N ILE A 8 -26.39 -29.20 -15.12
CA ILE A 8 -26.34 -29.85 -13.80
C ILE A 8 -27.75 -30.18 -13.29
N ALA A 9 -28.67 -29.22 -13.40
CA ALA A 9 -30.05 -29.41 -12.97
C ALA A 9 -30.73 -30.60 -13.70
N ARG A 10 -30.50 -30.70 -15.00
CA ARG A 10 -31.00 -31.79 -15.84
C ARG A 10 -30.38 -33.14 -15.45
N MET A 11 -29.04 -33.19 -15.29
CA MET A 11 -28.35 -34.44 -14.93
C MET A 11 -28.65 -34.91 -13.52
N ALA A 12 -28.76 -33.99 -12.57
CA ALA A 12 -29.15 -34.31 -11.18
C ALA A 12 -30.67 -34.50 -10.97
N ASN A 13 -31.49 -34.32 -12.01
CA ASN A 13 -32.95 -34.35 -11.96
C ASN A 13 -33.52 -33.47 -10.85
N VAL A 14 -33.13 -32.21 -10.84
CA VAL A 14 -33.60 -31.19 -9.88
C VAL A 14 -33.83 -29.85 -10.56
N SER A 15 -34.47 -28.90 -9.84
CA SER A 15 -34.59 -27.54 -10.36
C SER A 15 -33.24 -26.78 -10.31
N LYS A 16 -33.06 -25.80 -11.20
CA LYS A 16 -31.94 -24.85 -11.17
C LYS A 16 -31.79 -24.14 -9.81
N ALA A 17 -32.93 -23.86 -9.17
CA ALA A 17 -32.95 -23.28 -7.82
C ALA A 17 -32.33 -24.24 -6.77
N THR A 18 -32.57 -25.54 -6.91
CA THR A 18 -31.97 -26.57 -6.04
C THR A 18 -30.47 -26.66 -6.23
N VAL A 19 -29.97 -26.67 -7.47
CA VAL A 19 -28.54 -26.62 -7.77
C VAL A 19 -27.90 -25.37 -7.17
N SER A 20 -28.51 -24.20 -7.33
CA SER A 20 -28.05 -22.94 -6.75
C SER A 20 -27.96 -22.98 -5.22
N ARG A 21 -28.94 -23.60 -4.54
CA ARG A 21 -28.94 -23.78 -3.08
C ARG A 21 -27.80 -24.70 -2.63
N VAL A 22 -27.53 -25.78 -3.34
CA VAL A 22 -26.41 -26.69 -3.04
C VAL A 22 -25.07 -25.96 -3.22
N LEU A 23 -24.86 -25.25 -4.32
CA LEU A 23 -23.64 -24.48 -4.61
C LEU A 23 -23.39 -23.38 -3.59
N ASN A 24 -24.45 -22.78 -3.04
CA ASN A 24 -24.37 -21.72 -2.04
C ASN A 24 -24.37 -22.26 -0.59
N GLN A 25 -24.30 -23.58 -0.39
CA GLN A 25 -24.33 -24.24 0.92
C GLN A 25 -25.52 -23.80 1.79
N SER A 26 -26.67 -23.52 1.15
CA SER A 26 -27.89 -23.13 1.88
C SER A 26 -28.51 -24.35 2.53
N ASP A 27 -28.75 -24.29 3.84
CA ASP A 27 -29.39 -25.38 4.60
C ASP A 27 -30.91 -25.46 4.38
N LYS A 28 -31.50 -24.46 3.71
CA LYS A 28 -32.94 -24.39 3.54
C LYS A 28 -33.43 -25.19 2.33
N GLY A 29 -34.22 -26.24 2.58
CA GLY A 29 -35.07 -26.87 1.58
C GLY A 29 -34.40 -27.81 0.58
N VAL A 30 -33.21 -28.39 0.93
CA VAL A 30 -32.56 -29.42 0.13
C VAL A 30 -32.16 -30.59 1.05
N GLY A 31 -32.79 -31.75 0.84
CA GLY A 31 -32.47 -32.97 1.59
C GLY A 31 -31.06 -33.46 1.30
N GLU A 32 -30.47 -34.19 2.26
CA GLU A 32 -29.07 -34.63 2.20
C GLU A 32 -28.76 -35.51 1.00
N GLU A 33 -29.67 -36.42 0.63
CA GLU A 33 -29.56 -37.27 -0.55
C GLU A 33 -29.53 -36.46 -1.86
N THR A 34 -30.39 -35.47 -1.96
CA THR A 34 -30.43 -34.54 -3.12
C THR A 34 -29.12 -33.73 -3.19
N ARG A 35 -28.63 -33.29 -2.04
CA ARG A 35 -27.34 -32.57 -1.96
C ARG A 35 -26.19 -33.41 -2.46
N LYS A 36 -26.09 -34.67 -2.03
CA LYS A 36 -25.06 -35.61 -2.47
C LYS A 36 -25.10 -35.85 -3.98
N ARG A 37 -26.29 -36.09 -4.52
CA ARG A 37 -26.50 -36.31 -5.96
C ARG A 37 -26.11 -35.10 -6.79
N VAL A 38 -26.49 -33.87 -6.36
CA VAL A 38 -26.10 -32.64 -7.08
C VAL A 38 -24.60 -32.44 -6.99
N GLN A 39 -23.97 -32.67 -5.83
CA GLN A 39 -22.54 -32.53 -5.65
C GLN A 39 -21.78 -33.53 -6.55
N GLN A 40 -22.22 -34.78 -6.65
CA GLN A 40 -21.61 -35.76 -7.53
C GLN A 40 -21.61 -35.31 -9.00
N VAL A 41 -22.75 -34.78 -9.49
CA VAL A 41 -22.82 -34.25 -10.86
C VAL A 41 -21.91 -33.03 -11.06
N ILE A 42 -21.78 -32.15 -10.06
CA ILE A 42 -20.86 -31.01 -10.11
C ILE A 42 -19.40 -31.50 -10.26
N ASP A 43 -19.03 -32.51 -9.48
CA ASP A 43 -17.68 -33.07 -9.46
C ASP A 43 -17.39 -33.83 -10.76
N GLU A 44 -18.32 -34.64 -11.29
CA GLU A 44 -18.22 -35.35 -12.57
C GLU A 44 -18.05 -34.40 -13.76
N LEU A 45 -18.73 -33.26 -13.74
CA LEU A 45 -18.65 -32.25 -14.80
C LEU A 45 -17.52 -31.25 -14.60
N GLU A 46 -16.73 -31.38 -13.52
CA GLU A 46 -15.71 -30.41 -13.11
C GLU A 46 -16.25 -28.96 -13.13
N TYR A 47 -17.55 -28.81 -12.81
CA TYR A 47 -18.21 -27.52 -12.91
C TYR A 47 -17.71 -26.57 -11.83
N ARG A 48 -17.15 -25.45 -12.27
CA ARG A 48 -16.79 -24.34 -11.40
C ARG A 48 -17.77 -23.20 -11.60
N PRO A 49 -18.52 -22.79 -10.55
CA PRO A 49 -19.42 -21.66 -10.65
C PRO A 49 -18.68 -20.43 -11.14
N SER A 50 -19.18 -19.75 -12.16
CA SER A 50 -18.68 -18.46 -12.57
C SER A 50 -18.89 -17.47 -11.42
N LEU A 51 -17.84 -16.78 -10.99
CA LEU A 51 -17.93 -15.71 -10.00
C LEU A 51 -18.94 -14.63 -10.41
N LEU A 52 -19.09 -14.38 -11.71
CA LEU A 52 -20.08 -13.46 -12.27
C LEU A 52 -21.52 -13.96 -12.05
N ALA A 53 -21.77 -15.27 -12.25
CA ALA A 53 -23.11 -15.85 -12.01
C ALA A 53 -23.44 -15.90 -10.51
N ARG A 54 -22.45 -16.03 -9.65
CA ARG A 54 -22.58 -16.01 -8.19
C ARG A 54 -22.80 -14.58 -7.66
N GLY A 55 -22.12 -13.58 -8.25
CA GLY A 55 -22.25 -12.16 -7.91
C GLY A 55 -23.63 -11.57 -8.15
N ILE A 56 -24.38 -12.09 -9.16
CA ILE A 56 -25.75 -11.68 -9.45
C ILE A 56 -26.74 -12.19 -8.37
N SER A 57 -26.43 -13.32 -7.73
CA SER A 57 -27.29 -13.93 -6.69
C SER A 57 -26.89 -13.53 -5.25
N ILE A 58 -25.62 -13.17 -5.03
CA ILE A 58 -25.10 -12.77 -3.74
C ILE A 58 -24.30 -11.50 -4.01
N SER A 59 -24.77 -10.34 -3.62
CA SER A 59 -24.16 -8.99 -3.87
C SER A 59 -22.70 -8.84 -3.43
N LYS A 60 -21.91 -9.93 -3.30
CA LYS A 60 -20.52 -9.94 -2.82
C LYS A 60 -19.65 -10.90 -3.63
N THR A 61 -18.52 -10.38 -4.11
CA THR A 61 -17.52 -11.15 -4.86
C THR A 61 -16.48 -11.83 -3.95
N LYS A 62 -16.47 -11.49 -2.66
CA LYS A 62 -15.41 -11.90 -1.71
C LYS A 62 -14.00 -11.51 -2.20
N THR A 63 -13.92 -10.38 -2.85
CA THR A 63 -12.66 -9.81 -3.35
C THR A 63 -12.45 -8.40 -2.80
N ILE A 64 -11.25 -8.13 -2.28
CA ILE A 64 -10.79 -6.79 -1.87
C ILE A 64 -9.75 -6.32 -2.88
N GLY A 65 -9.89 -5.10 -3.37
CA GLY A 65 -8.86 -4.42 -4.14
C GLY A 65 -7.81 -3.79 -3.22
N VAL A 66 -6.55 -3.89 -3.59
CA VAL A 66 -5.44 -3.17 -2.94
C VAL A 66 -4.64 -2.46 -4.00
N ILE A 67 -4.60 -1.14 -3.93
CA ILE A 67 -3.88 -0.27 -4.86
C ILE A 67 -2.75 0.41 -4.08
N ILE A 68 -1.51 0.16 -4.50
CA ILE A 68 -0.29 0.65 -3.85
C ILE A 68 0.65 1.25 -4.88
N PRO A 69 1.59 2.14 -4.49
CA PRO A 69 2.54 2.72 -5.42
C PRO A 69 3.45 1.68 -6.07
N ASP A 70 4.14 0.90 -5.25
CA ASP A 70 5.19 -0.01 -5.71
C ASP A 70 5.27 -1.26 -4.82
N ILE A 71 5.09 -2.43 -5.43
CA ILE A 71 5.20 -3.73 -4.73
C ILE A 71 6.65 -4.13 -4.45
N THR A 72 7.61 -3.52 -5.14
CA THR A 72 9.05 -3.81 -4.92
C THR A 72 9.60 -3.07 -3.70
N ASN A 73 8.91 -2.02 -3.25
CA ASN A 73 9.23 -1.36 -2.00
C ASN A 73 8.86 -2.27 -0.81
N PRO A 74 9.83 -2.68 0.04
CA PRO A 74 9.59 -3.59 1.16
C PRO A 74 8.49 -3.13 2.13
N PHE A 75 8.30 -1.82 2.32
CA PHE A 75 7.23 -1.26 3.14
C PHE A 75 5.85 -1.66 2.60
N PHE A 76 5.58 -1.42 1.31
CA PHE A 76 4.30 -1.79 0.71
C PHE A 76 4.17 -3.30 0.53
N SER A 77 5.26 -4.00 0.27
CA SER A 77 5.30 -5.45 0.17
C SER A 77 4.88 -6.12 1.50
N GLU A 78 5.42 -5.66 2.63
CA GLU A 78 5.07 -6.18 3.95
C GLU A 78 3.61 -5.89 4.33
N ILE A 79 3.13 -4.67 4.09
CA ILE A 79 1.72 -4.29 4.30
C ILE A 79 0.81 -5.18 3.44
N SER A 80 1.15 -5.35 2.16
CA SER A 80 0.39 -6.19 1.22
C SER A 80 0.28 -7.64 1.69
N GLN A 81 1.38 -8.21 2.19
CA GLN A 81 1.40 -9.54 2.76
C GLN A 81 0.48 -9.67 3.98
N LYS A 82 0.53 -8.69 4.89
CA LYS A 82 -0.32 -8.67 6.09
C LYS A 82 -1.81 -8.52 5.72
N ILE A 83 -2.13 -7.64 4.76
CA ILE A 83 -3.49 -7.48 4.24
C ILE A 83 -3.98 -8.80 3.64
N ALA A 84 -3.20 -9.45 2.76
CA ALA A 84 -3.56 -10.71 2.14
C ALA A 84 -3.80 -11.82 3.17
N ALA A 85 -2.92 -11.95 4.17
CA ALA A 85 -3.06 -12.93 5.23
C ALA A 85 -4.32 -12.70 6.08
N TYR A 86 -4.65 -11.45 6.39
CA TYR A 86 -5.87 -11.13 7.13
C TYR A 86 -7.14 -11.35 6.30
N ALA A 87 -7.12 -10.93 5.04
CA ALA A 87 -8.22 -11.14 4.10
C ALA A 87 -8.54 -12.64 3.93
N ALA A 88 -7.51 -13.49 3.79
CA ALA A 88 -7.66 -14.94 3.68
C ALA A 88 -8.36 -15.55 4.92
N LYS A 89 -8.03 -15.10 6.15
CA LYS A 89 -8.73 -15.50 7.38
C LYS A 89 -10.22 -15.15 7.35
N LYS A 90 -10.59 -14.09 6.63
CA LYS A 90 -11.98 -13.64 6.43
C LYS A 90 -12.61 -14.23 5.16
N LYS A 91 -11.95 -15.16 4.47
CA LYS A 91 -12.39 -15.79 3.22
C LYS A 91 -12.54 -14.77 2.08
N TYR A 92 -11.68 -13.75 2.05
CA TYR A 92 -11.56 -12.81 0.94
C TYR A 92 -10.29 -13.09 0.13
N THR A 93 -10.41 -12.92 -1.18
CA THR A 93 -9.27 -12.85 -2.09
C THR A 93 -8.81 -11.41 -2.22
N VAL A 94 -7.52 -11.16 -2.41
CA VAL A 94 -6.99 -9.82 -2.64
C VAL A 94 -6.55 -9.70 -4.10
N LEU A 95 -6.99 -8.63 -4.75
CA LEU A 95 -6.55 -8.21 -6.07
C LEU A 95 -5.61 -7.01 -5.91
N PHE A 96 -4.33 -7.20 -6.23
CA PHE A 96 -3.32 -6.15 -6.17
C PHE A 96 -3.18 -5.43 -7.51
N CYS A 97 -3.02 -4.10 -7.45
CA CYS A 97 -2.60 -3.25 -8.55
C CYS A 97 -1.51 -2.29 -8.06
N THR A 98 -0.52 -2.00 -8.91
CA THR A 98 0.53 -1.01 -8.66
C THR A 98 0.36 0.19 -9.57
N THR A 99 0.70 1.37 -9.04
CA THR A 99 0.53 2.64 -9.77
C THR A 99 1.85 3.21 -10.26
N ASP A 100 2.99 2.72 -9.76
CA ASP A 100 4.33 3.24 -10.03
C ASP A 100 4.40 4.77 -9.85
N ASP A 101 3.73 5.28 -8.81
CA ASP A 101 3.55 6.70 -8.52
C ASP A 101 2.93 7.53 -9.68
N SER A 102 2.21 6.89 -10.60
CA SER A 102 1.54 7.49 -11.74
C SER A 102 0.04 7.66 -11.51
N ALA A 103 -0.46 8.89 -11.65
CA ALA A 103 -1.88 9.21 -11.57
C ALA A 103 -2.70 8.49 -12.67
N GLU A 104 -2.14 8.35 -13.86
CA GLU A 104 -2.79 7.64 -14.97
C GLU A 104 -2.97 6.15 -14.65
N LYS A 105 -1.92 5.51 -14.11
CA LYS A 105 -2.00 4.10 -13.68
C LYS A 105 -2.96 3.91 -12.51
N GLU A 106 -3.04 4.88 -11.59
CA GLU A 106 -4.03 4.84 -10.50
C GLU A 106 -5.46 4.82 -11.06
N GLU A 107 -5.77 5.67 -12.05
CA GLU A 107 -7.06 5.69 -12.73
C GLU A 107 -7.38 4.36 -13.44
N GLN A 108 -6.39 3.73 -14.06
CA GLN A 108 -6.53 2.40 -14.66
C GLN A 108 -6.82 1.35 -13.59
N CYS A 109 -6.09 1.36 -12.47
CA CYS A 109 -6.31 0.47 -11.33
C CYS A 109 -7.73 0.60 -10.76
N ILE A 110 -8.21 1.84 -10.58
CA ILE A 110 -9.57 2.13 -10.10
C ILE A 110 -10.60 1.53 -11.06
N SER A 111 -10.42 1.71 -12.35
CA SER A 111 -11.32 1.17 -13.39
C SER A 111 -11.35 -0.36 -13.36
N VAL A 112 -10.20 -1.01 -13.13
CA VAL A 112 -10.12 -2.46 -12.95
C VAL A 112 -10.90 -2.91 -11.71
N MET A 113 -10.74 -2.24 -10.55
CA MET A 113 -11.44 -2.59 -9.31
C MET A 113 -12.95 -2.49 -9.49
N ILE A 114 -13.44 -1.42 -10.14
CA ILE A 114 -14.86 -1.23 -10.43
C ILE A 114 -15.36 -2.35 -11.37
N THR A 115 -14.65 -2.63 -12.46
CA THR A 115 -15.03 -3.66 -13.44
C THR A 115 -15.04 -5.06 -12.84
N LYS A 116 -14.14 -5.34 -11.89
CA LYS A 116 -14.08 -6.62 -11.16
C LYS A 116 -15.09 -6.71 -10.04
N HIS A 117 -15.87 -5.66 -9.77
CA HIS A 117 -16.87 -5.60 -8.70
C HIS A 117 -16.30 -6.02 -7.35
N VAL A 118 -15.15 -5.47 -6.98
CA VAL A 118 -14.57 -5.76 -5.66
C VAL A 118 -15.49 -5.25 -4.53
N ASP A 119 -15.51 -5.95 -3.40
CA ASP A 119 -16.38 -5.62 -2.26
C ASP A 119 -15.88 -4.41 -1.46
N GLY A 120 -14.64 -3.99 -1.68
CA GLY A 120 -14.02 -2.83 -1.06
C GLY A 120 -12.60 -2.63 -1.58
N VAL A 121 -12.05 -1.44 -1.36
CA VAL A 121 -10.71 -1.06 -1.81
C VAL A 121 -9.89 -0.49 -0.65
N ILE A 122 -8.62 -0.88 -0.58
CA ILE A 122 -7.58 -0.26 0.23
C ILE A 122 -6.65 0.46 -0.74
N LEU A 123 -6.42 1.76 -0.54
CA LEU A 123 -5.73 2.64 -1.48
C LEU A 123 -4.63 3.47 -0.80
N ALA A 124 -3.38 3.31 -1.24
CA ALA A 124 -2.29 4.25 -1.00
C ALA A 124 -2.17 5.16 -2.22
N SER A 125 -2.91 6.26 -2.24
CA SER A 125 -3.04 7.06 -3.45
C SER A 125 -1.82 7.92 -3.76
N VAL A 126 -1.61 8.18 -5.05
CA VAL A 126 -0.54 9.02 -5.57
C VAL A 126 -1.04 10.40 -6.01
N MET A 127 -2.35 10.57 -6.14
CA MET A 127 -2.93 11.82 -6.61
C MET A 127 -3.00 12.88 -5.51
N PRO A 128 -2.63 14.14 -5.83
CA PRO A 128 -2.74 15.25 -4.86
C PRO A 128 -4.20 15.63 -4.56
N ASP A 129 -5.10 15.51 -5.54
CA ASP A 129 -6.54 15.75 -5.40
C ASP A 129 -7.33 14.48 -5.69
N GLN A 130 -7.76 13.82 -4.63
CA GLN A 130 -8.39 12.51 -4.67
C GLN A 130 -9.90 12.54 -4.48
N THR A 131 -10.48 13.72 -4.46
CA THR A 131 -11.93 13.88 -4.34
C THR A 131 -12.65 13.09 -5.44
N GLN A 132 -12.12 13.12 -6.68
CA GLN A 132 -12.69 12.37 -7.80
C GLN A 132 -12.60 10.85 -7.62
N THR A 133 -11.48 10.32 -7.11
CA THR A 133 -11.27 8.89 -6.89
C THR A 133 -12.28 8.32 -5.89
N HIS A 134 -12.47 9.01 -4.76
CA HIS A 134 -13.44 8.61 -3.75
C HIS A 134 -14.87 8.66 -4.31
N PHE A 135 -15.26 9.73 -5.00
CA PHE A 135 -16.58 9.85 -5.62
C PHE A 135 -16.83 8.74 -6.63
N ARG A 136 -15.82 8.28 -7.36
CA ARG A 136 -15.98 7.13 -8.27
C ARG A 136 -16.33 5.87 -7.51
N PHE A 137 -15.58 5.49 -6.46
CA PHE A 137 -15.89 4.31 -5.66
C PHE A 137 -17.26 4.44 -4.98
N GLN A 138 -17.58 5.60 -4.42
CA GLN A 138 -18.87 5.88 -3.80
C GLN A 138 -20.03 5.73 -4.81
N LYS A 139 -19.87 6.23 -6.04
CA LYS A 139 -20.88 6.10 -7.11
C LYS A 139 -21.22 4.65 -7.42
N TYR A 140 -20.25 3.73 -7.29
CA TYR A 140 -20.45 2.29 -7.50
C TYR A 140 -20.73 1.51 -6.21
N GLY A 141 -20.90 2.19 -5.08
CA GLY A 141 -21.18 1.57 -3.79
C GLY A 141 -20.02 0.74 -3.24
N ILE A 142 -18.79 1.03 -3.67
CA ILE A 142 -17.58 0.33 -3.24
C ILE A 142 -16.93 1.14 -2.09
N PRO A 143 -16.90 0.61 -0.85
CA PRO A 143 -16.21 1.26 0.25
C PRO A 143 -14.70 1.33 -0.02
N CYS A 144 -14.10 2.50 0.26
CA CYS A 144 -12.68 2.73 0.10
C CYS A 144 -12.06 3.19 1.43
N VAL A 145 -10.94 2.57 1.79
CA VAL A 145 -10.12 2.92 2.96
C VAL A 145 -8.73 3.33 2.48
N PHE A 146 -8.24 4.44 3.00
CA PHE A 146 -6.92 4.96 2.64
C PHE A 146 -5.84 4.46 3.61
N ILE A 147 -4.64 4.25 3.08
CA ILE A 147 -3.47 3.89 3.89
C ILE A 147 -2.27 4.78 3.53
N ASP A 148 -1.41 5.05 4.51
CA ASP A 148 -0.15 5.78 4.40
C ASP A 148 -0.33 7.26 4.01
N ARG A 149 -0.95 7.55 2.88
CA ARG A 149 -1.08 8.90 2.32
C ARG A 149 -2.43 9.52 2.66
N LYS A 150 -2.42 10.64 3.38
CA LYS A 150 -3.62 11.40 3.74
C LYS A 150 -4.18 12.17 2.55
N ILE A 151 -5.50 12.27 2.52
CA ILE A 151 -6.22 13.13 1.59
C ILE A 151 -6.76 14.33 2.36
N PRO A 152 -6.27 15.55 2.11
CA PRO A 152 -6.58 16.73 2.92
C PRO A 152 -8.07 17.09 3.04
N GLN A 153 -8.89 16.68 2.09
CA GLN A 153 -10.30 17.09 2.01
C GLN A 153 -11.27 15.95 2.38
N MET A 154 -10.75 14.82 2.88
CA MET A 154 -11.56 13.63 3.11
C MET A 154 -11.42 13.07 4.53
N GLU A 155 -11.47 13.93 5.52
CA GLU A 155 -11.44 13.58 6.95
C GLU A 155 -12.53 12.58 7.36
N GLN A 156 -13.63 12.51 6.60
CA GLN A 156 -14.71 11.54 6.80
C GLN A 156 -14.45 10.16 6.15
N SER A 157 -13.44 10.04 5.31
CA SER A 157 -13.04 8.75 4.73
C SER A 157 -12.15 8.01 5.69
N GLY A 158 -12.50 6.80 6.07
CA GLY A 158 -11.69 5.97 6.95
C GLY A 158 -10.29 5.76 6.38
N GLY A 159 -9.26 5.86 7.21
CA GLY A 159 -7.87 5.63 6.80
C GLY A 159 -6.98 5.23 7.96
N VAL A 160 -5.81 4.71 7.63
CA VAL A 160 -4.74 4.38 8.59
C VAL A 160 -3.49 5.14 8.16
N TYR A 161 -3.04 6.03 9.02
CA TYR A 161 -1.96 6.96 8.72
C TYR A 161 -0.95 7.00 9.87
N VAL A 162 0.28 7.34 9.54
CA VAL A 162 1.30 7.73 10.51
C VAL A 162 1.28 9.26 10.62
N ASP A 163 1.52 9.79 11.82
CA ASP A 163 1.80 11.21 12.00
C ASP A 163 3.25 11.49 11.58
N ASN A 164 3.42 11.70 10.27
CA ASN A 164 4.74 11.88 9.67
C ASN A 164 5.44 13.15 10.15
N GLU A 165 4.68 14.24 10.38
CA GLU A 165 5.25 15.49 10.86
C GLU A 165 5.82 15.33 12.27
N TYR A 166 5.04 14.74 13.18
CA TYR A 166 5.50 14.47 14.53
C TYR A 166 6.65 13.46 14.59
N ALA A 167 6.58 12.40 13.79
CA ALA A 167 7.65 11.40 13.72
C ALA A 167 8.98 12.00 13.27
N PHE A 168 8.96 12.87 12.27
CA PHE A 168 10.16 13.53 11.77
C PHE A 168 10.64 14.67 12.67
N PHE A 169 9.73 15.34 13.36
CA PHE A 169 10.09 16.23 14.45
C PHE A 169 10.89 15.47 15.52
N MET A 170 10.39 14.35 16.00
CA MET A 170 11.06 13.55 17.03
C MET A 170 12.41 12.99 16.57
N ALA A 171 12.49 12.48 15.33
CA ALA A 171 13.75 11.94 14.79
C ALA A 171 14.82 13.03 14.65
N THR A 172 14.42 14.21 14.18
CA THR A 172 15.32 15.37 14.08
C THR A 172 15.74 15.86 15.47
N GLU A 173 14.82 15.96 16.41
CA GLU A 173 15.12 16.34 17.79
C GLU A 173 16.10 15.35 18.45
N TYR A 174 15.92 14.05 18.23
CA TYR A 174 16.86 13.04 18.70
C TYR A 174 18.28 13.30 18.20
N LEU A 175 18.45 13.55 16.90
CA LEU A 175 19.75 13.88 16.33
C LEU A 175 20.33 15.18 16.91
N ILE A 176 19.50 16.20 17.13
CA ILE A 176 19.91 17.46 17.72
C ILE A 176 20.38 17.26 19.18
N ARG A 177 19.68 16.43 19.95
CA ARG A 177 20.06 16.08 21.34
C ARG A 177 21.39 15.32 21.39
N ASN A 178 21.71 14.54 20.34
CA ASN A 178 23.02 13.91 20.15
C ASN A 178 24.06 14.90 19.60
N GLN A 179 23.84 16.21 19.75
CA GLN A 179 24.75 17.30 19.37
C GLN A 179 24.94 17.48 17.86
N ASN A 180 24.13 16.85 17.02
CA ASN A 180 24.15 17.10 15.59
C ASN A 180 23.54 18.49 15.29
N ARG A 181 24.28 19.33 14.57
CA ARG A 181 23.83 20.66 14.16
C ARG A 181 23.70 20.80 12.65
N ARG A 182 24.32 19.93 11.91
CA ARG A 182 24.24 19.84 10.45
C ARG A 182 23.70 18.48 10.06
N ILE A 183 22.40 18.43 9.90
CA ILE A 183 21.65 17.18 9.62
C ILE A 183 21.24 17.21 8.16
N ALA A 184 21.79 16.32 7.34
CA ALA A 184 21.34 16.14 5.97
C ALA A 184 19.96 15.46 5.96
N PHE A 185 19.00 16.06 5.27
CA PHE A 185 17.65 15.49 5.08
C PHE A 185 17.47 15.00 3.66
N LEU A 186 17.24 13.70 3.50
CA LEU A 186 17.05 13.06 2.20
C LEU A 186 15.60 12.67 2.04
N SER A 187 14.89 13.40 1.18
CA SER A 187 13.44 13.25 0.97
C SER A 187 13.11 12.48 -0.29
N GLY A 188 11.96 11.78 -0.25
CA GLY A 188 11.25 11.35 -1.46
C GLY A 188 10.58 12.52 -2.20
N PRO A 189 9.77 12.22 -3.25
CA PRO A 189 9.16 13.24 -4.13
C PRO A 189 8.28 14.23 -3.35
N ILE A 190 8.48 15.52 -3.57
CA ILE A 190 7.78 16.60 -2.85
C ILE A 190 6.27 16.64 -3.13
N LEU A 191 5.82 16.04 -4.21
CA LEU A 191 4.38 15.97 -4.54
C LEU A 191 3.62 14.99 -3.65
N VAL A 192 4.32 14.04 -3.04
CA VAL A 192 3.73 13.05 -2.12
C VAL A 192 3.44 13.70 -0.76
N SER A 193 2.23 13.50 -0.23
CA SER A 193 1.81 14.12 1.04
C SER A 193 2.70 13.77 2.21
N THR A 194 3.09 12.50 2.33
CA THR A 194 3.99 12.02 3.41
C THR A 194 5.36 12.68 3.34
N SER A 195 5.90 12.94 2.14
CA SER A 195 7.18 13.66 1.99
C SER A 195 7.08 15.10 2.48
N LYS A 196 5.97 15.79 2.17
CA LYS A 196 5.73 17.16 2.67
C LYS A 196 5.65 17.20 4.20
N GLU A 197 4.86 16.29 4.79
CA GLU A 197 4.71 16.20 6.24
C GLU A 197 6.08 15.93 6.92
N ARG A 198 6.89 15.02 6.36
CA ARG A 198 8.22 14.70 6.86
C ARG A 198 9.19 15.90 6.79
N ILE A 199 9.14 16.66 5.69
CA ILE A 199 9.91 17.91 5.52
C ILE A 199 9.51 18.94 6.60
N GLU A 200 8.23 19.11 6.84
CA GLU A 200 7.76 20.08 7.85
C GLU A 200 8.18 19.65 9.26
N GLY A 201 8.07 18.37 9.61
CA GLY A 201 8.56 17.88 10.90
C GLY A 201 10.05 18.15 11.13
N TYR A 202 10.88 17.90 10.10
CA TYR A 202 12.31 18.24 10.13
C TYR A 202 12.53 19.77 10.34
N ARG A 203 11.82 20.61 9.58
CA ARG A 203 11.94 22.08 9.67
C ARG A 203 11.50 22.61 11.04
N TYR A 204 10.40 22.08 11.58
CA TYR A 204 9.91 22.48 12.89
C TYR A 204 10.88 22.15 14.00
N ALA A 205 11.54 20.98 13.96
CA ALA A 205 12.54 20.62 14.95
C ALA A 205 13.77 21.54 14.88
N LEU A 206 14.30 21.84 13.70
CA LEU A 206 15.39 22.79 13.53
C LEU A 206 15.03 24.16 14.08
N LYS A 207 13.85 24.67 13.72
CA LYS A 207 13.35 25.97 14.18
C LYS A 207 13.19 26.02 15.71
N ALA A 208 12.63 24.98 16.32
CA ALA A 208 12.44 24.87 17.76
C ALA A 208 13.77 24.94 18.54
N HIS A 209 14.86 24.48 17.91
CA HIS A 209 16.20 24.49 18.50
C HIS A 209 17.10 25.64 17.99
N GLY A 210 16.53 26.62 17.26
CA GLY A 210 17.27 27.78 16.76
C GLY A 210 18.35 27.44 15.71
N ILE A 211 18.20 26.31 15.02
CA ILE A 211 19.14 25.89 13.96
C ILE A 211 18.61 26.40 12.62
N PRO A 212 19.40 27.17 11.86
CA PRO A 212 18.95 27.66 10.56
C PRO A 212 18.79 26.49 9.55
N ILE A 213 17.78 26.60 8.73
CA ILE A 213 17.54 25.65 7.62
C ILE A 213 18.58 25.95 6.53
N ASP A 214 19.41 24.98 6.23
CA ASP A 214 20.40 25.05 5.14
C ASP A 214 19.87 24.26 3.92
N PRO A 215 19.52 24.94 2.80
CA PRO A 215 19.02 24.26 1.61
C PRO A 215 19.99 23.23 1.01
N GLN A 216 21.30 23.39 1.26
CA GLN A 216 22.31 22.44 0.77
C GLN A 216 22.24 21.08 1.49
N LEU A 217 21.61 21.05 2.68
CA LEU A 217 21.40 19.83 3.46
C LEU A 217 20.06 19.14 3.14
N MET A 218 19.27 19.69 2.22
CA MET A 218 17.96 19.14 1.85
C MET A 218 17.98 18.64 0.41
N ILE A 219 18.00 17.32 0.23
CA ILE A 219 17.97 16.69 -1.11
C ILE A 219 16.61 16.03 -1.30
N VAL A 220 15.99 16.30 -2.43
CA VAL A 220 14.72 15.69 -2.85
C VAL A 220 14.98 14.79 -4.07
N GLY A 221 14.50 13.57 -4.01
CA GLY A 221 14.60 12.60 -5.10
C GLY A 221 13.44 11.61 -5.06
N ASP A 222 13.63 10.44 -5.65
CA ASP A 222 12.66 9.35 -5.61
C ASP A 222 12.83 8.49 -4.34
N HIS A 223 11.83 7.65 -4.05
CA HIS A 223 11.95 6.64 -2.99
C HIS A 223 12.83 5.46 -3.46
N SER A 224 14.14 5.72 -3.64
CA SER A 224 15.09 4.74 -4.19
C SER A 224 16.42 4.73 -3.43
N ILE A 225 17.15 3.62 -3.55
CA ILE A 225 18.54 3.49 -3.06
C ILE A 225 19.43 4.51 -3.75
N GLU A 226 19.22 4.72 -5.04
CA GLU A 226 19.98 5.64 -5.89
C GLU A 226 19.90 7.07 -5.37
N THR A 227 18.73 7.51 -4.93
CA THR A 227 18.54 8.85 -4.34
C THR A 227 19.45 9.04 -3.12
N GLY A 228 19.43 8.11 -2.17
CA GLY A 228 20.29 8.20 -0.98
C GLY A 228 21.78 8.14 -1.32
N TYR A 229 22.15 7.25 -2.25
CA TYR A 229 23.54 7.07 -2.67
C TYR A 229 24.10 8.32 -3.36
N HIS A 230 23.41 8.84 -4.35
CA HIS A 230 23.87 10.01 -5.09
C HIS A 230 23.83 11.29 -4.25
N ALA A 231 22.85 11.45 -3.36
CA ALA A 231 22.78 12.59 -2.46
C ALA A 231 24.04 12.73 -1.60
N ILE A 232 24.50 11.64 -1.01
CA ILE A 232 25.73 11.66 -0.18
C ILE A 232 26.99 11.93 -1.03
N LEU A 233 27.11 11.32 -2.22
CA LEU A 233 28.22 11.58 -3.11
C LEU A 233 28.27 13.04 -3.57
N GLU A 234 27.11 13.61 -3.91
CA GLU A 234 26.99 15.02 -4.32
C GLU A 234 27.39 15.97 -3.18
N MET A 235 26.89 15.73 -1.95
CA MET A 235 27.28 16.51 -0.78
C MET A 235 28.78 16.45 -0.53
N ASN A 236 29.39 15.25 -0.63
CA ASN A 236 30.83 15.06 -0.48
C ASN A 236 31.62 15.81 -1.58
N GLN A 237 31.18 15.72 -2.83
CA GLN A 237 31.82 16.41 -3.96
C GLN A 237 31.74 17.94 -3.81
N LYS A 238 30.62 18.47 -3.28
CA LYS A 238 30.42 19.89 -3.01
C LYS A 238 31.03 20.35 -1.68
N LEU A 239 31.69 19.46 -0.95
CA LEU A 239 32.26 19.71 0.37
C LEU A 239 31.23 20.28 1.37
N VAL A 240 29.96 19.85 1.30
CA VAL A 240 28.93 20.22 2.24
C VAL A 240 29.10 19.39 3.52
N PRO A 241 29.49 20.00 4.66
CA PRO A 241 29.70 19.25 5.89
C PRO A 241 28.36 18.87 6.54
N PHE A 242 28.24 17.65 7.05
CA PHE A 242 27.13 17.17 7.87
C PHE A 242 27.64 16.13 8.87
N SER A 243 26.94 16.01 10.01
CA SER A 243 27.25 15.02 11.05
C SER A 243 26.15 13.97 11.23
N ALA A 244 25.01 14.16 10.58
CA ALA A 244 23.94 13.18 10.59
C ALA A 244 23.16 13.19 9.27
N VAL A 245 22.51 12.07 8.96
CA VAL A 245 21.59 11.90 7.86
C VAL A 245 20.24 11.45 8.40
N LEU A 246 19.18 12.18 8.09
CA LEU A 246 17.80 11.78 8.29
C LEU A 246 17.18 11.48 6.92
N ALA A 247 16.95 10.22 6.64
CA ALA A 247 16.34 9.78 5.40
C ALA A 247 14.84 9.57 5.57
N SER A 248 14.06 9.99 4.58
CA SER A 248 12.60 9.89 4.63
C SER A 248 12.08 8.45 4.49
N SER A 249 12.94 7.48 4.17
CA SER A 249 12.63 6.05 4.19
C SER A 249 13.90 5.22 4.38
N ASP A 250 13.74 3.97 4.79
CA ASP A 250 14.87 3.04 4.95
C ASP A 250 15.58 2.76 3.63
N ILE A 251 14.86 2.73 2.51
CA ILE A 251 15.45 2.53 1.19
C ILE A 251 16.43 3.66 0.86
N ILE A 252 16.05 4.90 1.11
CA ILE A 252 16.93 6.06 0.94
C ILE A 252 18.10 5.98 1.93
N ALA A 253 17.85 5.61 3.19
CA ALA A 253 18.90 5.43 4.20
C ALA A 253 19.92 4.36 3.78
N MET A 254 19.49 3.26 3.19
CA MET A 254 20.39 2.22 2.66
C MET A 254 21.34 2.76 1.60
N GLY A 255 20.82 3.59 0.69
CA GLY A 255 21.63 4.27 -0.32
C GLY A 255 22.67 5.19 0.32
N ALA A 256 22.25 5.99 1.29
CA ALA A 256 23.14 6.87 2.04
C ALA A 256 24.23 6.08 2.78
N ILE A 257 23.87 5.01 3.49
CA ILE A 257 24.82 4.14 4.18
C ILE A 257 25.83 3.52 3.20
N LYS A 258 25.38 3.07 2.03
CA LYS A 258 26.26 2.52 0.99
C LYS A 258 27.30 3.55 0.54
N ALA A 259 26.88 4.79 0.28
CA ALA A 259 27.80 5.86 -0.13
C ALA A 259 28.76 6.25 0.99
N LEU A 260 28.28 6.42 2.24
CA LEU A 260 29.13 6.72 3.38
C LEU A 260 30.21 5.65 3.60
N LYS A 261 29.85 4.37 3.53
CA LYS A 261 30.80 3.26 3.62
C LYS A 261 31.84 3.30 2.50
N GLN A 262 31.44 3.61 1.27
CA GLN A 262 32.36 3.77 0.13
C GLN A 262 33.36 4.92 0.35
N LEU A 263 32.93 5.99 1.01
CA LEU A 263 33.78 7.14 1.37
C LEU A 263 34.63 6.87 2.61
N GLY A 264 34.54 5.70 3.23
CA GLY A 264 35.29 5.35 4.43
C GLY A 264 34.78 5.99 5.72
N VAL A 265 33.56 6.58 5.71
CA VAL A 265 32.96 7.25 6.86
C VAL A 265 32.42 6.22 7.84
N LYS A 266 32.70 6.37 9.11
CA LYS A 266 32.26 5.46 10.18
C LYS A 266 30.86 5.84 10.65
N ILE A 267 29.95 4.86 10.62
CA ILE A 267 28.57 5.00 11.08
C ILE A 267 28.42 4.16 12.36
N PRO A 268 27.93 4.69 13.47
CA PRO A 268 27.43 6.06 13.67
C PRO A 268 28.49 7.07 14.17
N GLN A 269 29.77 6.70 14.31
CA GLN A 269 30.77 7.47 15.03
C GLN A 269 31.09 8.83 14.39
N GLU A 270 31.09 8.92 13.07
CA GLU A 270 31.35 10.16 12.32
C GLU A 270 30.09 10.74 11.74
N VAL A 271 29.17 9.89 11.31
CA VAL A 271 27.85 10.30 10.79
C VAL A 271 26.78 9.36 11.33
N GLU A 272 25.81 9.92 12.07
CA GLU A 272 24.62 9.18 12.47
C GLU A 272 23.62 9.08 11.31
N VAL A 273 22.94 7.95 11.16
CA VAL A 273 21.93 7.77 10.12
C VAL A 273 20.62 7.26 10.73
N ILE A 274 19.53 7.96 10.45
CA ILE A 274 18.16 7.52 10.78
C ILE A 274 17.40 7.32 9.47
N GLY A 275 16.77 6.14 9.33
CA GLY A 275 15.76 5.84 8.30
C GLY A 275 14.35 5.96 8.84
N PHE A 276 13.39 5.50 8.06
CA PHE A 276 11.98 5.45 8.42
C PHE A 276 11.34 4.22 7.74
N ASP A 277 10.30 3.65 8.34
CA ASP A 277 9.50 2.49 7.95
C ASP A 277 9.83 1.23 8.76
N ASN A 278 11.04 1.04 9.23
CA ASN A 278 11.51 -0.16 9.95
C ASN A 278 11.25 -1.44 9.12
N ILE A 279 11.68 -1.42 7.86
CA ILE A 279 11.52 -2.55 6.94
C ILE A 279 12.35 -3.77 7.37
N ASN A 280 11.78 -4.96 7.20
CA ASN A 280 12.53 -6.20 7.41
C ASN A 280 13.51 -6.44 6.25
N LEU A 281 14.78 -6.20 6.51
CA LEU A 281 15.84 -6.55 5.57
C LEU A 281 16.38 -7.93 5.91
N PRO A 282 16.60 -8.82 4.92
CA PRO A 282 17.35 -10.03 5.15
C PRO A 282 18.77 -9.64 5.59
N SER A 283 19.21 -10.22 6.71
CA SER A 283 20.55 -10.05 7.29
C SER A 283 21.65 -10.54 6.37
#